data_e0ec5810747ab3f30f8d752394b735d8
#
_entry.id   e0ec5810747ab3f30f8d752394b735d8
#
_cell.length_a   1.000
_cell.length_b   1.000
_cell.length_c   1.000
_cell.angle_alpha   90.00
_cell.angle_beta   90.00
_cell.angle_gamma   90.00
#
_symmetry.space_group_name_H-M   'P 1'
#
loop_
_entity.id
_entity.type
_entity.pdbx_description
1 polymer ?
#
loop_
_entity_poly.entity_id
_entity_poly.type
_entity_poly.pdbx_seq_one_letter_code
_entity_poly.pdbx_strand_id
1 'polypeptide(L)'
;PKERASRMACEQEMARAIKAEGQVLLGWRDVPVNQAMPMSPTVREKEPVMRQVFIGRGDDVIVQDALERKLYVIRKTASANIQALKLTHSGEYYVPSMSTRTIVYKGLLLANQVGEYFLDLQDARCVSALGLVHQRFSTNTFPEWPLAHPYRYVAHNGEINTVKGNYNWMRAREGVMSSPVLGDDLKKLYPISFAGQSDTATFDNCLELLTMAGYPIAQAVMMMIPEPWENHEQMDTRRRAFYEYHAAMMEPWDGPASIVFTDGRQIGATLDRNGLRPSRYCITDDDMVIMGSEQGVLPVPESKIVSKWRLQPGKMFLIDLEQGRMINDEELKAGLANAKPYTQWIENLRYKLDRIDAVSEAPAPFDGLLDMQQAFGYSQEDIKFLMSPMAANGEEALGSMGNDSPLAVLSDRSKPLYNYFKQLFAQVTNPPIDPIREAIVMSLVSFIGPKPNLLDINQVNPPMRLEVAQPVLTFDDMAKLRNIHQYTH
;
A
#
# COMPACT_ATOMS: atom_id res chain seq x y z
N PRO A 1 -27.61 4.74 2.20
CA PRO A 1 -28.43 5.27 3.31
C PRO A 1 -29.70 4.46 3.54
N LYS A 2 -30.13 4.28 4.82
CA LYS A 2 -31.39 3.63 5.19
C LYS A 2 -32.60 4.48 4.83
N GLU A 3 -32.47 5.79 4.97
CA GLU A 3 -33.53 6.71 4.60
C GLU A 3 -33.83 6.66 3.09
N ARG A 4 -35.10 6.45 2.74
CA ARG A 4 -35.51 6.27 1.35
C ARG A 4 -35.22 7.50 0.48
N ALA A 5 -35.46 8.71 0.98
CA ALA A 5 -35.26 9.94 0.23
C ALA A 5 -33.77 10.14 -0.10
N SER A 6 -32.89 10.00 0.90
CA SER A 6 -31.45 10.08 0.72
C SER A 6 -30.91 9.01 -0.23
N ARG A 7 -31.45 7.78 -0.14
CA ARG A 7 -31.09 6.70 -1.05
C ARG A 7 -31.48 7.00 -2.50
N MET A 8 -32.71 7.48 -2.71
CA MET A 8 -33.17 7.88 -4.05
C MET A 8 -32.32 9.02 -4.64
N ALA A 9 -31.90 9.98 -3.83
CA ALA A 9 -30.99 11.04 -4.27
C ALA A 9 -29.63 10.47 -4.69
N CYS A 10 -29.06 9.52 -3.92
CA CYS A 10 -27.83 8.83 -4.30
C CYS A 10 -27.97 8.04 -5.62
N GLU A 11 -29.07 7.35 -5.82
CA GLU A 11 -29.36 6.61 -7.06
C GLU A 11 -29.51 7.56 -8.27
N GLN A 12 -30.12 8.73 -8.08
CA GLN A 12 -30.24 9.76 -9.12
C GLN A 12 -28.87 10.33 -9.51
N GLU A 13 -28.00 10.62 -8.53
CA GLU A 13 -26.63 11.10 -8.83
C GLU A 13 -25.81 10.03 -9.55
N MET A 14 -25.95 8.76 -9.16
CA MET A 14 -25.33 7.66 -9.88
C MET A 14 -25.82 7.59 -11.32
N ALA A 15 -27.12 7.68 -11.54
CA ALA A 15 -27.72 7.67 -12.88
C ALA A 15 -27.26 8.87 -13.73
N ARG A 16 -27.11 10.06 -13.13
CA ARG A 16 -26.55 11.25 -13.80
C ARG A 16 -25.08 11.03 -14.20
N ALA A 17 -24.27 10.47 -13.30
CA ALA A 17 -22.86 10.18 -13.58
C ALA A 17 -22.72 9.14 -14.72
N ILE A 18 -23.53 8.08 -14.72
CA ILE A 18 -23.55 7.09 -15.79
C ILE A 18 -23.85 7.73 -17.14
N LYS A 19 -24.90 8.57 -17.20
CA LYS A 19 -25.30 9.27 -18.42
C LYS A 19 -24.23 10.28 -18.87
N ALA A 20 -23.65 11.04 -17.92
CA ALA A 20 -22.64 12.05 -18.23
C ALA A 20 -21.36 11.43 -18.83
N GLU A 21 -21.04 10.18 -18.45
CA GLU A 21 -19.91 9.43 -19.00
C GLU A 21 -20.27 8.60 -20.25
N GLY A 22 -21.46 8.85 -20.85
CA GLY A 22 -21.90 8.21 -22.09
C GLY A 22 -22.24 6.73 -21.93
N GLN A 23 -22.47 6.24 -20.70
CA GLN A 23 -22.79 4.84 -20.46
C GLN A 23 -24.30 4.65 -20.27
N VAL A 24 -24.77 3.41 -20.33
CA VAL A 24 -26.18 3.04 -20.32
C VAL A 24 -26.58 2.48 -18.96
N LEU A 25 -27.54 3.12 -18.27
CA LEU A 25 -28.14 2.54 -17.08
C LEU A 25 -29.13 1.45 -17.49
N LEU A 26 -28.82 0.19 -17.20
CA LEU A 26 -29.68 -0.94 -17.51
C LEU A 26 -30.74 -1.21 -16.43
N GLY A 27 -30.45 -0.87 -15.18
CA GLY A 27 -31.38 -1.03 -14.08
C GLY A 27 -30.71 -1.21 -12.72
N TRP A 28 -31.56 -1.47 -11.72
CA TRP A 28 -31.17 -1.68 -10.33
C TRP A 28 -31.84 -2.95 -9.79
N ARG A 29 -31.14 -3.61 -8.86
CA ARG A 29 -31.76 -4.65 -8.01
C ARG A 29 -31.36 -4.42 -6.56
N ASP A 30 -32.19 -4.90 -5.63
CA ASP A 30 -31.79 -5.06 -4.25
C ASP A 30 -30.90 -6.30 -4.14
N VAL A 31 -29.81 -6.19 -3.37
CA VAL A 31 -28.96 -7.36 -3.09
C VAL A 31 -29.72 -8.26 -2.12
N PRO A 32 -29.96 -9.53 -2.48
CA PRO A 32 -30.70 -10.44 -1.63
C PRO A 32 -29.85 -10.83 -0.42
N VAL A 33 -30.34 -10.50 0.78
CA VAL A 33 -29.66 -10.77 2.05
C VAL A 33 -30.61 -11.49 3.01
N ASN A 34 -30.05 -12.34 3.87
CA ASN A 34 -30.83 -13.06 4.90
C ASN A 34 -31.07 -12.13 6.12
N GLN A 35 -32.24 -11.52 6.12
CA GLN A 35 -32.69 -10.64 7.19
C GLN A 35 -32.91 -11.36 8.53
N ALA A 36 -33.15 -12.67 8.51
CA ALA A 36 -33.39 -13.50 9.70
C ALA A 36 -32.06 -13.95 10.37
N MET A 37 -30.92 -13.75 9.74
CA MET A 37 -29.64 -14.17 10.29
C MET A 37 -29.35 -13.44 11.62
N PRO A 38 -28.96 -14.15 12.68
CA PRO A 38 -28.62 -13.53 13.96
C PRO A 38 -27.39 -12.60 13.84
N MET A 39 -27.53 -11.36 14.25
CA MET A 39 -26.47 -10.37 14.34
C MET A 39 -26.60 -9.60 15.66
N SER A 40 -25.51 -9.02 16.15
CA SER A 40 -25.60 -8.11 17.28
C SER A 40 -26.45 -6.89 16.93
N PRO A 41 -27.20 -6.32 17.89
CA PRO A 41 -28.02 -5.14 17.66
C PRO A 41 -27.23 -3.97 17.02
N THR A 42 -26.02 -3.73 17.48
CA THR A 42 -25.14 -2.66 16.95
C THR A 42 -24.77 -2.87 15.50
N VAL A 43 -24.50 -4.12 15.09
CA VAL A 43 -24.20 -4.45 13.67
C VAL A 43 -25.43 -4.27 12.82
N ARG A 44 -26.59 -4.73 13.31
CA ARG A 44 -27.87 -4.60 12.60
C ARG A 44 -28.30 -3.13 12.44
N GLU A 45 -28.09 -2.33 13.47
CA GLU A 45 -28.38 -0.90 13.41
C GLU A 45 -27.57 -0.18 12.31
N LYS A 46 -26.30 -0.57 12.14
CA LYS A 46 -25.40 0.02 11.13
C LYS A 46 -25.48 -0.66 9.76
N GLU A 47 -26.26 -1.71 9.61
CA GLU A 47 -26.41 -2.43 8.34
C GLU A 47 -26.92 -1.49 7.23
N PRO A 48 -26.20 -1.39 6.08
CA PRO A 48 -26.66 -0.55 4.97
C PRO A 48 -27.75 -1.23 4.15
N VAL A 49 -28.53 -0.44 3.43
CA VAL A 49 -29.34 -0.97 2.32
C VAL A 49 -28.41 -1.16 1.12
N MET A 50 -28.33 -2.39 0.63
CA MET A 50 -27.43 -2.77 -0.46
C MET A 50 -28.20 -2.90 -1.78
N ARG A 51 -27.69 -2.19 -2.78
CA ARG A 51 -28.25 -2.22 -4.13
C ARG A 51 -27.14 -2.44 -5.16
N GLN A 52 -27.48 -3.11 -6.25
CA GLN A 52 -26.63 -3.22 -7.41
C GLN A 52 -27.20 -2.41 -8.56
N VAL A 53 -26.32 -1.66 -9.22
CA VAL A 53 -26.59 -0.98 -10.49
C VAL A 53 -26.00 -1.80 -11.62
N PHE A 54 -26.73 -1.96 -12.70
CA PHE A 54 -26.27 -2.60 -13.93
C PHE A 54 -26.02 -1.51 -14.97
N ILE A 55 -24.79 -1.45 -15.49
CA ILE A 55 -24.31 -0.44 -16.42
C ILE A 55 -23.88 -1.15 -17.70
N GLY A 56 -24.54 -0.81 -18.81
CA GLY A 56 -24.11 -1.20 -20.15
C GLY A 56 -23.09 -0.22 -20.70
N ARG A 57 -22.23 -0.69 -21.58
CA ARG A 57 -21.28 0.19 -22.27
C ARG A 57 -21.99 1.04 -23.32
N GLY A 58 -21.53 2.28 -23.47
CA GLY A 58 -21.93 3.15 -24.58
C GLY A 58 -21.22 2.79 -25.88
N ASP A 59 -21.70 3.36 -26.96
CA ASP A 59 -21.22 3.04 -28.33
C ASP A 59 -19.73 3.37 -28.56
N ASP A 60 -19.22 4.38 -27.87
CA ASP A 60 -17.81 4.82 -27.99
C ASP A 60 -16.83 3.95 -27.21
N VAL A 61 -17.31 3.00 -26.40
CA VAL A 61 -16.48 2.14 -25.55
C VAL A 61 -16.40 0.73 -26.15
N ILE A 62 -15.28 0.43 -26.85
CA ILE A 62 -15.13 -0.83 -27.59
C ILE A 62 -14.52 -1.94 -26.70
N VAL A 63 -13.47 -1.60 -25.92
CA VAL A 63 -12.72 -2.59 -25.15
C VAL A 63 -13.08 -2.56 -23.67
N GLN A 64 -12.98 -3.72 -23.01
CA GLN A 64 -13.35 -3.88 -21.60
C GLN A 64 -12.55 -2.93 -20.67
N ASP A 65 -11.25 -2.72 -20.91
CA ASP A 65 -10.42 -1.83 -20.10
C ASP A 65 -10.88 -0.37 -20.18
N ALA A 66 -11.42 0.06 -21.32
CA ALA A 66 -12.01 1.40 -21.44
C ALA A 66 -13.31 1.51 -20.62
N LEU A 67 -14.11 0.43 -20.58
CA LEU A 67 -15.29 0.40 -19.71
C LEU A 67 -14.90 0.42 -18.22
N GLU A 68 -13.90 -0.35 -17.80
CA GLU A 68 -13.39 -0.32 -16.42
C GLU A 68 -12.98 1.11 -16.02
N ARG A 69 -12.26 1.84 -16.87
CA ARG A 69 -11.91 3.25 -16.63
C ARG A 69 -13.15 4.14 -16.51
N LYS A 70 -14.16 3.96 -17.37
CA LYS A 70 -15.41 4.70 -17.27
C LYS A 70 -16.17 4.39 -15.98
N LEU A 71 -16.21 3.13 -15.56
CA LEU A 71 -16.80 2.73 -14.28
C LEU A 71 -16.07 3.37 -13.09
N TYR A 72 -14.75 3.45 -13.15
CA TYR A 72 -13.96 4.16 -12.14
C TYR A 72 -14.33 5.64 -12.06
N VAL A 73 -14.40 6.34 -13.19
CA VAL A 73 -14.80 7.75 -13.27
C VAL A 73 -16.22 7.94 -12.75
N ILE A 74 -17.20 7.13 -13.19
CA ILE A 74 -18.59 7.17 -12.75
C ILE A 74 -18.66 7.04 -11.22
N ARG A 75 -17.99 6.05 -10.65
CA ARG A 75 -17.98 5.82 -9.20
C ARG A 75 -17.43 7.02 -8.42
N LYS A 76 -16.29 7.56 -8.85
CA LYS A 76 -15.65 8.71 -8.19
C LYS A 76 -16.51 9.98 -8.32
N THR A 77 -17.02 10.27 -9.50
CA THR A 77 -17.89 11.42 -9.77
C THR A 77 -19.19 11.34 -8.97
N ALA A 78 -19.88 10.20 -9.02
CA ALA A 78 -21.10 10.01 -8.24
C ALA A 78 -20.86 10.17 -6.74
N SER A 79 -19.75 9.58 -6.22
CA SER A 79 -19.40 9.72 -4.80
C SER A 79 -19.12 11.17 -4.41
N ALA A 80 -18.38 11.92 -5.22
CA ALA A 80 -18.11 13.34 -4.98
C ALA A 80 -19.39 14.18 -5.00
N ASN A 81 -20.26 13.96 -5.98
CA ASN A 81 -21.54 14.66 -6.09
C ASN A 81 -22.45 14.39 -4.90
N ILE A 82 -22.56 13.12 -4.49
CA ILE A 82 -23.38 12.72 -3.33
C ILE A 82 -22.85 13.37 -2.04
N GLN A 83 -21.55 13.44 -1.85
CA GLN A 83 -20.97 14.16 -0.71
C GLN A 83 -21.28 15.66 -0.74
N ALA A 84 -21.25 16.27 -1.93
CA ALA A 84 -21.58 17.68 -2.12
C ALA A 84 -23.04 18.02 -1.82
N LEU A 85 -23.96 17.07 -1.94
CA LEU A 85 -25.37 17.25 -1.58
C LEU A 85 -25.59 17.48 -0.07
N LYS A 86 -24.60 17.13 0.79
CA LYS A 86 -24.68 17.26 2.25
C LYS A 86 -25.97 16.68 2.85
N LEU A 87 -26.44 15.57 2.29
CA LEU A 87 -27.59 14.86 2.82
C LEU A 87 -27.30 14.37 4.26
N THR A 88 -28.32 14.30 5.10
CA THR A 88 -28.19 13.88 6.50
C THR A 88 -27.47 12.52 6.66
N HIS A 89 -27.63 11.63 5.69
CA HIS A 89 -27.04 10.30 5.67
C HIS A 89 -26.07 10.07 4.50
N SER A 90 -25.52 11.11 3.89
CA SER A 90 -24.58 10.96 2.76
C SER A 90 -23.29 10.24 3.15
N GLY A 91 -22.86 10.34 4.40
CA GLY A 91 -21.71 9.60 4.93
C GLY A 91 -21.89 8.07 4.97
N GLU A 92 -23.11 7.57 4.89
CA GLU A 92 -23.42 6.14 4.82
C GLU A 92 -23.30 5.56 3.39
N TYR A 93 -23.15 6.43 2.38
CA TYR A 93 -23.01 6.00 1.00
C TYR A 93 -21.59 5.54 0.69
N TYR A 94 -21.45 4.35 0.15
CA TYR A 94 -20.20 3.84 -0.40
C TYR A 94 -20.43 2.81 -1.49
N VAL A 95 -19.46 2.61 -2.35
CA VAL A 95 -19.45 1.64 -3.43
C VAL A 95 -18.32 0.63 -3.20
N PRO A 96 -18.61 -0.59 -2.75
CA PRO A 96 -17.58 -1.59 -2.48
C PRO A 96 -16.89 -2.10 -3.73
N SER A 97 -17.61 -2.19 -4.86
CA SER A 97 -17.08 -2.55 -6.18
C SER A 97 -17.94 -1.97 -7.29
N MET A 98 -17.29 -1.63 -8.41
CA MET A 98 -17.93 -1.27 -9.67
C MET A 98 -16.99 -1.71 -10.80
N SER A 99 -17.23 -2.89 -11.35
CA SER A 99 -16.34 -3.54 -12.30
C SER A 99 -17.11 -4.54 -13.15
N THR A 100 -16.63 -4.84 -14.35
CA THR A 100 -17.11 -5.93 -15.20
C THR A 100 -16.43 -7.27 -14.91
N ARG A 101 -15.45 -7.29 -13.97
CA ARG A 101 -14.58 -8.44 -13.70
C ARG A 101 -14.71 -8.97 -12.28
N THR A 102 -14.97 -8.09 -11.32
CA THR A 102 -14.99 -8.43 -9.90
C THR A 102 -16.25 -7.92 -9.23
N ILE A 103 -16.68 -8.63 -8.20
CA ILE A 103 -17.74 -8.21 -7.30
C ILE A 103 -17.27 -8.42 -5.86
N VAL A 104 -17.55 -7.45 -4.97
CA VAL A 104 -17.15 -7.50 -3.57
C VAL A 104 -18.37 -7.61 -2.68
N TYR A 105 -18.46 -8.72 -1.96
CA TYR A 105 -19.40 -8.93 -0.85
C TYR A 105 -18.65 -8.74 0.47
N LYS A 106 -19.05 -7.76 1.28
CA LYS A 106 -18.38 -7.45 2.54
C LYS A 106 -19.32 -6.83 3.57
N GLY A 107 -18.93 -6.94 4.83
CA GLY A 107 -19.72 -6.37 5.92
C GLY A 107 -19.11 -6.64 7.30
N LEU A 108 -19.80 -6.23 8.33
CA LEU A 108 -19.52 -6.58 9.72
C LEU A 108 -20.04 -7.97 10.03
N LEU A 109 -19.43 -8.98 9.44
CA LEU A 109 -19.85 -10.38 9.46
C LEU A 109 -18.72 -11.27 9.99
N LEU A 110 -19.08 -12.34 10.67
CA LEU A 110 -18.16 -13.44 10.95
C LEU A 110 -17.91 -14.23 9.66
N ALA A 111 -16.81 -14.95 9.60
CA ALA A 111 -16.42 -15.68 8.39
C ALA A 111 -17.52 -16.64 7.89
N ASN A 112 -18.14 -17.39 8.78
CA ASN A 112 -19.22 -18.30 8.48
C ASN A 112 -20.53 -17.59 8.08
N GLN A 113 -20.72 -16.34 8.50
CA GLN A 113 -21.92 -15.58 8.22
C GLN A 113 -21.97 -15.01 6.80
N VAL A 114 -20.84 -14.84 6.11
CA VAL A 114 -20.79 -14.21 4.78
C VAL A 114 -21.64 -14.95 3.78
N GLY A 115 -21.47 -16.28 3.69
CA GLY A 115 -22.26 -17.12 2.78
C GLY A 115 -23.71 -17.28 3.19
N GLU A 116 -24.03 -17.20 4.48
CA GLU A 116 -25.41 -17.26 5.00
C GLU A 116 -26.15 -15.92 4.81
N TYR A 117 -25.42 -14.83 4.87
CA TYR A 117 -25.99 -13.49 4.76
C TYR A 117 -26.26 -13.09 3.31
N PHE A 118 -25.29 -13.25 2.42
CA PHE A 118 -25.44 -12.92 1.01
C PHE A 118 -26.00 -14.12 0.23
N LEU A 119 -27.28 -14.10 -0.04
CA LEU A 119 -27.96 -15.22 -0.70
C LEU A 119 -27.46 -15.48 -2.14
N ASP A 120 -26.90 -14.48 -2.81
CA ASP A 120 -26.25 -14.65 -4.10
C ASP A 120 -25.12 -15.70 -4.05
N LEU A 121 -24.39 -15.80 -2.93
CA LEU A 121 -23.29 -16.75 -2.76
C LEU A 121 -23.76 -18.20 -2.60
N GLN A 122 -25.05 -18.43 -2.39
CA GLN A 122 -25.68 -19.75 -2.33
C GLN A 122 -26.29 -20.19 -3.68
N ASP A 123 -26.38 -19.28 -4.65
CA ASP A 123 -26.89 -19.58 -5.99
C ASP A 123 -25.83 -20.36 -6.79
N ALA A 124 -26.18 -21.53 -7.29
CA ALA A 124 -25.27 -22.39 -8.07
C ALA A 124 -24.75 -21.73 -9.36
N ARG A 125 -25.37 -20.64 -9.82
CA ARG A 125 -24.88 -19.83 -10.95
C ARG A 125 -23.81 -18.85 -10.56
N CYS A 126 -23.60 -18.60 -9.26
CA CYS A 126 -22.52 -17.73 -8.74
C CYS A 126 -21.21 -18.52 -8.70
N VAL A 127 -20.57 -18.63 -9.86
CA VAL A 127 -19.29 -19.32 -10.01
C VAL A 127 -18.16 -18.31 -10.22
N SER A 128 -16.97 -18.60 -9.70
CA SER A 128 -15.79 -17.74 -9.83
C SER A 128 -14.53 -18.59 -9.97
N ALA A 129 -13.60 -18.13 -10.81
CA ALA A 129 -12.27 -18.72 -10.93
C ALA A 129 -11.34 -18.32 -9.78
N LEU A 130 -11.67 -17.25 -9.04
CA LEU A 130 -10.88 -16.79 -7.90
C LEU A 130 -11.77 -16.33 -6.74
N GLY A 131 -11.25 -16.46 -5.53
CA GLY A 131 -11.84 -15.88 -4.33
C GLY A 131 -10.75 -15.21 -3.50
N LEU A 132 -10.86 -13.91 -3.30
CA LEU A 132 -10.01 -13.13 -2.41
C LEU A 132 -10.82 -12.82 -1.15
N VAL A 133 -10.39 -13.34 0.00
CA VAL A 133 -11.15 -13.25 1.25
C VAL A 133 -10.31 -12.70 2.39
N HIS A 134 -10.95 -12.01 3.33
CA HIS A 134 -10.30 -11.52 4.53
C HIS A 134 -11.30 -11.47 5.69
N GLN A 135 -10.88 -11.93 6.86
CA GLN A 135 -11.77 -12.08 8.01
C GLN A 135 -11.72 -10.90 8.99
N ARG A 136 -10.64 -10.12 9.04
CA ARG A 136 -10.40 -9.11 10.07
C ARG A 136 -10.47 -7.69 9.53
N PHE A 137 -10.77 -6.75 10.43
CA PHE A 137 -10.64 -5.31 10.21
C PHE A 137 -9.24 -4.82 10.60
N SER A 138 -8.87 -3.63 10.11
CA SER A 138 -7.69 -2.92 10.61
C SER A 138 -7.84 -2.65 12.11
N THR A 139 -6.76 -2.83 12.86
CA THR A 139 -6.72 -2.57 14.31
C THR A 139 -6.75 -1.09 14.64
N ASN A 140 -6.41 -0.22 13.68
CA ASN A 140 -6.27 1.23 13.87
C ASN A 140 -7.52 2.03 13.49
N THR A 141 -8.59 1.37 13.02
CA THR A 141 -9.85 2.01 12.66
C THR A 141 -11.02 1.37 13.39
N PHE A 142 -12.03 2.18 13.71
CA PHE A 142 -13.28 1.64 14.26
C PHE A 142 -13.96 0.74 13.21
N PRO A 143 -14.42 -0.47 13.56
CA PRO A 143 -15.08 -1.36 12.61
C PRO A 143 -16.36 -0.74 12.06
N GLU A 144 -16.42 -0.61 10.75
CA GLU A 144 -17.58 -0.12 10.00
C GLU A 144 -17.78 -0.95 8.74
N TRP A 145 -19.02 -1.02 8.25
CA TRP A 145 -19.35 -1.79 7.04
C TRP A 145 -18.48 -1.43 5.82
N PRO A 146 -18.23 -0.13 5.50
CA PRO A 146 -17.37 0.24 4.38
C PRO A 146 -15.91 -0.20 4.54
N LEU A 147 -15.43 -0.32 5.77
CA LEU A 147 -14.02 -0.60 6.08
C LEU A 147 -13.70 -2.10 6.18
N ALA A 148 -14.71 -2.97 6.03
CA ALA A 148 -14.47 -4.40 5.90
C ALA A 148 -13.59 -4.70 4.69
N HIS A 149 -12.71 -5.68 4.81
CA HIS A 149 -12.01 -6.25 3.67
C HIS A 149 -12.90 -7.28 2.93
N PRO A 150 -12.57 -7.62 1.67
CA PRO A 150 -11.55 -7.00 0.84
C PRO A 150 -11.96 -5.61 0.33
N TYR A 151 -10.97 -4.87 -0.16
CA TYR A 151 -11.22 -3.68 -0.98
C TYR A 151 -11.37 -4.08 -2.45
N ARG A 152 -11.34 -3.11 -3.37
CA ARG A 152 -11.59 -3.38 -4.80
C ARG A 152 -10.52 -4.24 -5.45
N TYR A 153 -9.29 -3.99 -5.08
CA TYR A 153 -8.10 -4.63 -5.63
C TYR A 153 -7.34 -5.46 -4.61
N VAL A 154 -7.45 -5.16 -3.31
CA VAL A 154 -6.57 -5.74 -2.29
C VAL A 154 -7.30 -6.30 -1.07
N ALA A 155 -6.66 -7.29 -0.47
CA ALA A 155 -6.79 -7.63 0.94
C ALA A 155 -5.39 -7.58 1.57
N HIS A 156 -5.30 -6.98 2.75
CA HIS A 156 -4.05 -6.72 3.43
C HIS A 156 -4.09 -7.21 4.88
N ASN A 157 -3.10 -7.99 5.24
CA ASN A 157 -2.84 -8.37 6.62
C ASN A 157 -1.52 -7.73 7.07
N GLY A 158 -1.63 -6.69 7.88
CA GLY A 158 -0.49 -5.92 8.36
C GLY A 158 -0.83 -4.46 8.57
N GLU A 159 0.19 -3.61 8.51
CA GLU A 159 0.08 -2.17 8.68
C GLU A 159 1.08 -1.46 7.78
N ILE A 160 0.62 -0.50 7.01
CA ILE A 160 1.49 0.40 6.25
C ILE A 160 1.84 1.59 7.14
N ASN A 161 3.03 1.57 7.73
CA ASN A 161 3.49 2.58 8.69
C ASN A 161 3.73 3.94 8.05
N THR A 162 4.04 3.97 6.76
CA THR A 162 4.33 5.19 5.99
C THR A 162 3.10 5.86 5.40
N VAL A 163 1.90 5.37 5.66
CA VAL A 163 0.65 5.79 4.99
C VAL A 163 0.41 7.30 5.00
N LYS A 164 0.74 8.00 6.08
CA LYS A 164 0.59 9.46 6.16
C LYS A 164 1.46 10.19 5.13
N GLY A 165 2.70 9.76 4.99
CA GLY A 165 3.62 10.28 3.98
C GLY A 165 3.15 9.95 2.56
N ASN A 166 2.77 8.70 2.31
CA ASN A 166 2.27 8.26 1.02
C ASN A 166 1.01 9.03 0.59
N TYR A 167 0.05 9.20 1.50
CA TYR A 167 -1.14 10.01 1.27
C TYR A 167 -0.79 11.46 0.90
N ASN A 168 0.08 12.11 1.68
CA ASN A 168 0.48 13.50 1.44
C ASN A 168 1.20 13.65 0.08
N TRP A 169 2.06 12.71 -0.29
CA TRP A 169 2.73 12.71 -1.59
C TRP A 169 1.76 12.49 -2.75
N MET A 170 0.77 11.61 -2.60
CA MET A 170 -0.26 11.44 -3.62
C MET A 170 -1.07 12.73 -3.81
N ARG A 171 -1.45 13.40 -2.72
CA ARG A 171 -2.12 14.71 -2.76
C ARG A 171 -1.28 15.78 -3.45
N ALA A 172 0.01 15.85 -3.13
CA ALA A 172 0.93 16.81 -3.77
C ALA A 172 1.05 16.59 -5.28
N ARG A 173 0.97 15.34 -5.74
CA ARG A 173 1.04 15.00 -7.17
C ARG A 173 -0.23 15.34 -7.94
N GLU A 174 -1.40 15.43 -7.31
CA GLU A 174 -2.67 15.72 -8.00
C GLU A 174 -2.61 16.97 -8.86
N GLY A 175 -1.79 17.96 -8.48
CA GLY A 175 -1.63 19.21 -9.24
C GLY A 175 -0.76 19.11 -10.50
N VAL A 176 0.04 18.04 -10.64
CA VAL A 176 1.02 17.90 -11.73
C VAL A 176 0.88 16.59 -12.52
N MET A 177 0.02 15.68 -12.06
CA MET A 177 -0.22 14.43 -12.79
C MET A 177 -1.00 14.68 -14.08
N SER A 178 -0.59 13.98 -15.14
CA SER A 178 -1.35 13.84 -16.37
C SER A 178 -1.28 12.38 -16.83
N SER A 179 -2.29 11.91 -17.53
CA SER A 179 -2.36 10.54 -18.01
C SER A 179 -2.80 10.50 -19.47
N PRO A 180 -1.99 9.92 -20.37
CA PRO A 180 -2.42 9.74 -21.75
C PRO A 180 -3.67 8.86 -21.90
N VAL A 181 -3.90 7.98 -20.92
CA VAL A 181 -4.99 6.99 -20.94
C VAL A 181 -6.27 7.55 -20.32
N LEU A 182 -6.16 8.33 -19.23
CA LEU A 182 -7.31 8.92 -18.52
C LEU A 182 -7.68 10.30 -19.07
N GLY A 183 -6.74 11.01 -19.70
CA GLY A 183 -6.98 12.33 -20.26
C GLY A 183 -7.57 13.31 -19.22
N ASP A 184 -8.58 14.07 -19.64
CA ASP A 184 -9.28 15.04 -18.77
C ASP A 184 -10.13 14.38 -17.67
N ASP A 185 -10.47 13.11 -17.81
CA ASP A 185 -11.19 12.36 -16.78
C ASP A 185 -10.39 12.24 -15.47
N LEU A 186 -9.05 12.35 -15.55
CA LEU A 186 -8.17 12.31 -14.38
C LEU A 186 -8.59 13.33 -13.30
N LYS A 187 -8.99 14.52 -13.69
CA LYS A 187 -9.41 15.59 -12.76
C LYS A 187 -10.68 15.23 -11.98
N LYS A 188 -11.55 14.39 -12.56
CA LYS A 188 -12.78 13.90 -11.92
C LYS A 188 -12.49 12.88 -10.81
N LEU A 189 -11.28 12.32 -10.78
CA LEU A 189 -10.87 11.31 -9.82
C LEU A 189 -10.37 11.91 -8.50
N TYR A 190 -10.06 13.19 -8.47
CA TYR A 190 -9.51 13.85 -7.28
C TYR A 190 -10.56 14.16 -6.21
N PRO A 191 -10.21 14.04 -4.93
CA PRO A 191 -8.95 13.48 -4.42
C PRO A 191 -8.89 11.96 -4.63
N ILE A 192 -7.68 11.44 -4.87
CA ILE A 192 -7.47 10.00 -5.03
C ILE A 192 -7.81 9.26 -3.74
N SER A 193 -7.29 9.75 -2.63
CA SER A 193 -7.57 9.22 -1.28
C SER A 193 -8.06 10.35 -0.36
N PHE A 194 -8.72 9.98 0.73
CA PHE A 194 -9.30 10.92 1.69
C PHE A 194 -8.56 10.85 3.02
N ALA A 195 -8.48 11.97 3.73
CA ALA A 195 -7.93 11.99 5.09
C ALA A 195 -8.75 11.08 6.02
N GLY A 196 -8.06 10.35 6.89
CA GLY A 196 -8.71 9.46 7.87
C GLY A 196 -9.15 8.09 7.32
N GLN A 197 -8.86 7.77 6.06
CA GLN A 197 -9.01 6.41 5.56
C GLN A 197 -7.97 5.47 6.20
N SER A 198 -8.29 4.17 6.25
CA SER A 198 -7.31 3.16 6.64
C SER A 198 -6.14 3.12 5.66
N ASP A 199 -5.02 2.58 6.11
CA ASP A 199 -3.83 2.32 5.28
C ASP A 199 -4.18 1.51 4.04
N THR A 200 -4.92 0.42 4.22
CA THR A 200 -5.34 -0.47 3.13
C THR A 200 -6.28 0.24 2.13
N ALA A 201 -7.23 1.05 2.61
CA ALA A 201 -8.12 1.82 1.73
C ALA A 201 -7.34 2.83 0.89
N THR A 202 -6.33 3.48 1.49
CA THR A 202 -5.46 4.44 0.81
C THR A 202 -4.57 3.73 -0.22
N PHE A 203 -4.04 2.56 0.13
CA PHE A 203 -3.28 1.71 -0.77
C PHE A 203 -4.13 1.24 -1.97
N ASP A 204 -5.33 0.74 -1.72
CA ASP A 204 -6.27 0.28 -2.75
C ASP A 204 -6.62 1.39 -3.75
N ASN A 205 -6.87 2.60 -3.27
CA ASN A 205 -7.15 3.75 -4.13
C ASN A 205 -5.96 4.10 -5.03
N CYS A 206 -4.74 4.01 -4.51
CA CYS A 206 -3.53 4.29 -5.27
C CYS A 206 -3.26 3.19 -6.31
N LEU A 207 -3.41 1.92 -5.92
CA LEU A 207 -3.26 0.77 -6.83
C LEU A 207 -4.30 0.82 -7.96
N GLU A 208 -5.54 1.15 -7.65
CA GLU A 208 -6.60 1.35 -8.64
C GLU A 208 -6.22 2.43 -9.66
N LEU A 209 -5.74 3.59 -9.19
CA LEU A 209 -5.29 4.67 -10.08
C LEU A 209 -4.18 4.22 -11.02
N LEU A 210 -3.14 3.58 -10.50
CA LEU A 210 -2.00 3.11 -11.29
C LEU A 210 -2.44 2.09 -12.34
N THR A 211 -3.28 1.13 -11.95
CA THR A 211 -3.80 0.10 -12.85
C THR A 211 -4.68 0.71 -13.94
N MET A 212 -5.57 1.65 -13.58
CA MET A 212 -6.43 2.35 -14.53
C MET A 212 -5.66 3.30 -15.47
N ALA A 213 -4.51 3.80 -15.03
CA ALA A 213 -3.60 4.57 -15.88
C ALA A 213 -2.77 3.69 -16.83
N GLY A 214 -2.87 2.36 -16.72
CA GLY A 214 -2.29 1.41 -17.67
C GLY A 214 -1.08 0.62 -17.16
N TYR A 215 -0.70 0.75 -15.90
CA TYR A 215 0.31 -0.14 -15.30
C TYR A 215 -0.25 -1.56 -15.15
N PRO A 216 0.49 -2.62 -15.55
CA PRO A 216 0.19 -3.97 -15.11
C PRO A 216 0.08 -4.01 -13.57
N ILE A 217 -0.93 -4.70 -13.04
CA ILE A 217 -1.18 -4.69 -11.60
C ILE A 217 0.04 -5.16 -10.79
N ALA A 218 0.75 -6.18 -11.25
CA ALA A 218 1.98 -6.65 -10.62
C ALA A 218 3.07 -5.58 -10.59
N GLN A 219 3.24 -4.81 -11.69
CA GLN A 219 4.19 -3.70 -11.74
C GLN A 219 3.79 -2.60 -10.75
N ALA A 220 2.52 -2.22 -10.71
CA ALA A 220 2.01 -1.20 -9.79
C ALA A 220 2.28 -1.60 -8.32
N VAL A 221 2.04 -2.88 -7.97
CA VAL A 221 2.37 -3.41 -6.64
C VAL A 221 3.87 -3.39 -6.37
N MET A 222 4.74 -3.75 -7.34
CA MET A 222 6.20 -3.68 -7.17
C MET A 222 6.71 -2.25 -7.02
N MET A 223 6.03 -1.26 -7.60
CA MET A 223 6.34 0.16 -7.40
C MET A 223 5.98 0.62 -5.99
N MET A 224 4.84 0.15 -5.48
CA MET A 224 4.35 0.51 -4.15
C MET A 224 5.10 -0.23 -3.04
N ILE A 225 5.37 -1.52 -3.23
CA ILE A 225 6.09 -2.38 -2.28
C ILE A 225 7.28 -3.02 -3.00
N PRO A 226 8.37 -2.28 -3.17
CA PRO A 226 9.57 -2.82 -3.81
C PRO A 226 10.25 -3.85 -2.91
N GLU A 227 10.91 -4.84 -3.54
CA GLU A 227 11.87 -5.67 -2.82
C GLU A 227 13.12 -4.85 -2.42
N PRO A 228 13.92 -5.34 -1.45
CA PRO A 228 15.19 -4.70 -1.11
C PRO A 228 16.15 -4.80 -2.31
N TRP A 229 16.48 -3.66 -2.91
CA TRP A 229 17.28 -3.61 -4.14
C TRP A 229 18.58 -2.82 -4.00
N GLU A 230 18.62 -1.86 -3.11
CA GLU A 230 19.63 -0.80 -3.10
C GLU A 230 21.04 -1.33 -2.83
N ASN A 231 21.22 -2.11 -1.77
CA ASN A 231 22.50 -2.70 -1.38
C ASN A 231 22.61 -4.18 -1.78
N HIS A 232 21.77 -4.65 -2.69
CA HIS A 232 21.77 -6.03 -3.14
C HIS A 232 22.77 -6.21 -4.29
N GLU A 233 24.04 -6.51 -3.98
CA GLU A 233 25.14 -6.58 -4.96
C GLU A 233 24.91 -7.63 -6.06
N GLN A 234 24.22 -8.73 -5.74
CA GLN A 234 23.97 -9.84 -6.67
C GLN A 234 22.71 -9.65 -7.53
N MET A 235 21.96 -8.55 -7.35
CA MET A 235 20.76 -8.30 -8.14
C MET A 235 21.13 -8.00 -9.60
N ASP A 236 20.39 -8.59 -10.53
CA ASP A 236 20.52 -8.28 -11.97
C ASP A 236 20.41 -6.78 -12.23
N THR A 237 21.28 -6.25 -13.08
CA THR A 237 21.43 -4.81 -13.32
C THR A 237 20.18 -4.16 -13.91
N ARG A 238 19.43 -4.88 -14.77
CA ARG A 238 18.19 -4.37 -15.37
C ARG A 238 17.06 -4.34 -14.33
N ARG A 239 17.02 -5.34 -13.46
CA ARG A 239 16.08 -5.40 -12.34
C ARG A 239 16.38 -4.29 -11.33
N ARG A 240 17.65 -4.02 -11.04
CA ARG A 240 18.06 -2.88 -10.23
C ARG A 240 17.61 -1.56 -10.86
N ALA A 241 17.88 -1.35 -12.14
CA ALA A 241 17.48 -0.15 -12.88
C ALA A 241 15.95 0.05 -12.88
N PHE A 242 15.17 -1.03 -12.96
CA PHE A 242 13.72 -0.99 -12.81
C PHE A 242 13.32 -0.36 -11.45
N TYR A 243 13.88 -0.86 -10.35
CA TYR A 243 13.56 -0.33 -9.02
C TYR A 243 14.08 1.09 -8.79
N GLU A 244 15.29 1.39 -9.22
CA GLU A 244 15.86 2.74 -9.16
C GLU A 244 14.99 3.77 -9.90
N TYR A 245 14.53 3.44 -11.10
CA TYR A 245 13.66 4.31 -11.87
C TYR A 245 12.33 4.56 -11.14
N HIS A 246 11.67 3.51 -10.67
CA HIS A 246 10.39 3.64 -10.00
C HIS A 246 10.50 4.30 -8.62
N ALA A 247 11.60 4.10 -7.89
CA ALA A 247 11.87 4.80 -6.64
C ALA A 247 12.02 6.31 -6.83
N ALA A 248 12.54 6.76 -7.98
CA ALA A 248 12.57 8.17 -8.31
C ALA A 248 11.19 8.76 -8.62
N MET A 249 10.23 7.93 -9.04
CA MET A 249 8.86 8.34 -9.37
C MET A 249 7.92 8.33 -8.16
N MET A 250 8.05 7.32 -7.29
CA MET A 250 7.09 7.07 -6.20
C MET A 250 7.81 6.62 -4.93
N GLU A 251 7.36 7.11 -3.81
CA GLU A 251 7.80 6.66 -2.48
C GLU A 251 7.27 5.25 -2.21
N PRO A 252 8.10 4.37 -1.59
CA PRO A 252 7.63 3.06 -1.18
C PRO A 252 6.58 3.16 -0.08
N TRP A 253 5.65 2.20 -0.09
CA TRP A 253 4.70 1.96 0.98
C TRP A 253 5.30 0.89 1.88
N ASP A 254 5.58 1.21 3.13
CA ASP A 254 6.39 0.38 4.00
C ASP A 254 5.69 0.08 5.33
N GLY A 255 5.98 -1.10 5.83
CA GLY A 255 5.44 -1.67 7.06
C GLY A 255 5.29 -3.18 6.95
N PRO A 256 4.99 -3.89 8.06
CA PRO A 256 4.76 -5.33 8.02
C PRO A 256 3.49 -5.63 7.21
N ALA A 257 3.66 -6.21 6.02
CA ALA A 257 2.55 -6.39 5.09
C ALA A 257 2.56 -7.76 4.40
N SER A 258 1.39 -8.39 4.38
CA SER A 258 1.05 -9.46 3.46
C SER A 258 -0.14 -8.99 2.63
N ILE A 259 0.11 -8.73 1.36
CA ILE A 259 -0.89 -8.17 0.45
C ILE A 259 -1.25 -9.21 -0.61
N VAL A 260 -2.54 -9.46 -0.75
CA VAL A 260 -3.11 -10.19 -1.88
C VAL A 260 -3.88 -9.20 -2.74
N PHE A 261 -3.69 -9.27 -4.05
CA PHE A 261 -4.27 -8.32 -5.00
C PHE A 261 -4.83 -9.01 -6.23
N THR A 262 -5.83 -8.39 -6.85
CA THR A 262 -6.42 -8.87 -8.11
C THR A 262 -7.06 -7.74 -8.90
N ASP A 263 -7.04 -7.85 -10.22
CA ASP A 263 -7.82 -7.06 -11.16
C ASP A 263 -8.94 -7.86 -11.85
N GLY A 264 -9.15 -9.11 -11.39
CA GLY A 264 -10.09 -10.07 -11.95
C GLY A 264 -9.53 -10.91 -13.11
N ARG A 265 -8.36 -10.57 -13.68
CA ARG A 265 -7.61 -11.37 -14.65
C ARG A 265 -6.41 -12.05 -14.02
N GLN A 266 -5.78 -11.35 -13.11
CA GLN A 266 -4.64 -11.86 -12.36
C GLN A 266 -4.94 -11.80 -10.88
N ILE A 267 -4.42 -12.76 -10.14
CA ILE A 267 -4.38 -12.74 -8.68
C ILE A 267 -2.95 -12.97 -8.23
N GLY A 268 -2.48 -12.11 -7.35
CA GLY A 268 -1.12 -12.18 -6.85
C GLY A 268 -1.01 -11.91 -5.36
N ALA A 269 0.14 -12.21 -4.83
CA ALA A 269 0.48 -11.93 -3.44
C ALA A 269 1.94 -11.51 -3.32
N THR A 270 2.19 -10.60 -2.38
CA THR A 270 3.53 -10.18 -2.01
C THR A 270 3.64 -9.94 -0.51
N LEU A 271 4.84 -10.09 0.01
CA LEU A 271 5.20 -9.66 1.36
C LEU A 271 5.99 -8.36 1.28
N ASP A 272 5.99 -7.62 2.39
CA ASP A 272 6.92 -6.52 2.58
C ASP A 272 8.38 -6.97 2.42
N ARG A 273 9.28 -6.03 2.22
CA ARG A 273 10.71 -6.30 1.99
C ARG A 273 11.39 -7.06 3.14
N ASN A 274 10.85 -6.98 4.35
CA ASN A 274 11.36 -7.69 5.51
C ASN A 274 10.71 -9.07 5.69
N GLY A 275 9.52 -9.28 5.11
CA GLY A 275 8.75 -10.50 5.22
C GLY A 275 8.31 -10.81 6.65
N LEU A 276 7.84 -9.78 7.37
CA LEU A 276 7.44 -9.91 8.78
C LEU A 276 6.14 -10.69 8.95
N ARG A 277 5.27 -10.69 7.93
CA ARG A 277 4.02 -11.46 7.95
C ARG A 277 4.20 -12.84 7.31
N PRO A 278 3.60 -13.88 7.88
CA PRO A 278 3.61 -15.21 7.27
C PRO A 278 2.63 -15.26 6.09
N SER A 279 2.98 -16.00 5.06
CA SER A 279 2.10 -16.40 3.98
C SER A 279 2.49 -17.76 3.44
N ARG A 280 1.55 -18.67 3.35
CA ARG A 280 1.74 -20.05 2.89
C ARG A 280 0.74 -20.38 1.80
N TYR A 281 1.14 -21.26 0.90
CA TYR A 281 0.24 -21.73 -0.13
C TYR A 281 0.43 -23.22 -0.40
N CYS A 282 -0.61 -23.84 -0.92
CA CYS A 282 -0.54 -25.18 -1.49
C CYS A 282 -1.20 -25.22 -2.86
N ILE A 283 -0.79 -26.18 -3.65
CA ILE A 283 -1.30 -26.48 -4.99
C ILE A 283 -1.82 -27.90 -4.97
N THR A 284 -3.00 -28.10 -5.49
CA THR A 284 -3.65 -29.40 -5.55
C THR A 284 -3.53 -30.04 -6.94
N ASP A 285 -3.83 -31.31 -7.04
CA ASP A 285 -3.81 -32.11 -8.28
C ASP A 285 -4.93 -31.74 -9.28
N ASP A 286 -5.92 -30.97 -8.82
CA ASP A 286 -6.99 -30.39 -9.63
C ASP A 286 -6.78 -28.89 -9.91
N ASP A 287 -5.52 -28.45 -9.90
CA ASP A 287 -5.07 -27.08 -10.21
C ASP A 287 -5.64 -25.98 -9.29
N MET A 288 -6.13 -26.33 -8.09
CA MET A 288 -6.54 -25.32 -7.12
C MET A 288 -5.33 -24.81 -6.36
N VAL A 289 -5.22 -23.50 -6.21
CA VAL A 289 -4.22 -22.84 -5.36
C VAL A 289 -4.92 -22.23 -4.17
N ILE A 290 -4.44 -22.55 -2.97
CA ILE A 290 -4.94 -22.04 -1.70
C ILE A 290 -3.82 -21.30 -1.01
N MET A 291 -4.00 -20.02 -0.72
CA MET A 291 -3.04 -19.19 -0.01
C MET A 291 -3.67 -18.56 1.22
N GLY A 292 -2.92 -18.53 2.31
CA GLY A 292 -3.33 -17.89 3.56
C GLY A 292 -2.14 -17.60 4.46
N SER A 293 -2.38 -16.94 5.59
CA SER A 293 -1.33 -16.73 6.62
C SER A 293 -0.85 -18.05 7.20
N GLU A 294 -1.70 -19.06 7.20
CA GLU A 294 -1.47 -20.39 7.77
C GLU A 294 -1.84 -21.49 6.78
N GLN A 295 -1.21 -22.66 6.96
CA GLN A 295 -1.61 -23.86 6.25
C GLN A 295 -2.91 -24.42 6.85
N GLY A 296 -3.79 -24.95 6.00
CA GLY A 296 -5.02 -25.63 6.45
C GLY A 296 -6.21 -24.70 6.68
N VAL A 297 -6.17 -23.45 6.18
CA VAL A 297 -7.31 -22.52 6.21
C VAL A 297 -8.53 -23.06 5.45
N LEU A 298 -8.28 -23.88 4.45
CA LEU A 298 -9.27 -24.68 3.75
C LEU A 298 -8.86 -26.15 3.87
N PRO A 299 -9.75 -27.05 4.37
CA PRO A 299 -9.43 -28.47 4.48
C PRO A 299 -9.27 -29.11 3.10
N VAL A 300 -8.08 -29.61 2.82
CA VAL A 300 -7.74 -30.36 1.61
C VAL A 300 -7.09 -31.66 2.02
N PRO A 301 -7.52 -32.82 1.50
CA PRO A 301 -6.84 -34.08 1.75
C PRO A 301 -5.35 -34.01 1.34
N GLU A 302 -4.48 -34.51 2.19
CA GLU A 302 -3.03 -34.50 1.93
C GLU A 302 -2.67 -35.18 0.60
N SER A 303 -3.41 -36.23 0.23
CA SER A 303 -3.23 -36.95 -1.02
C SER A 303 -3.49 -36.13 -2.28
N LYS A 304 -4.22 -35.02 -2.16
CA LYS A 304 -4.48 -34.11 -3.28
C LYS A 304 -3.44 -32.99 -3.41
N ILE A 305 -2.57 -32.82 -2.44
CA ILE A 305 -1.62 -31.72 -2.43
C ILE A 305 -0.36 -32.10 -3.20
N VAL A 306 -0.12 -31.42 -4.31
CA VAL A 306 1.07 -31.60 -5.16
C VAL A 306 2.25 -30.81 -4.62
N SER A 307 2.00 -29.61 -4.07
CA SER A 307 3.07 -28.73 -3.58
C SER A 307 2.60 -27.87 -2.41
N LYS A 308 3.49 -27.68 -1.45
CA LYS A 308 3.31 -26.75 -0.31
C LYS A 308 4.54 -25.86 -0.23
N TRP A 309 4.30 -24.56 -0.09
CA TRP A 309 5.39 -23.59 0.04
C TRP A 309 5.00 -22.38 0.86
N ARG A 310 5.97 -21.51 1.10
CA ARG A 310 5.76 -20.20 1.73
C ARG A 310 6.16 -19.09 0.77
N LEU A 311 5.45 -17.98 0.81
CA LEU A 311 5.88 -16.76 0.16
C LEU A 311 7.10 -16.20 0.93
N GLN A 312 8.12 -15.80 0.20
CA GLN A 312 9.36 -15.27 0.76
C GLN A 312 9.36 -13.73 0.75
N PRO A 313 10.16 -13.09 1.63
CA PRO A 313 10.32 -11.63 1.62
C PRO A 313 10.71 -11.11 0.24
N GLY A 314 10.07 -10.01 -0.19
CA GLY A 314 10.34 -9.39 -1.47
C GLY A 314 10.03 -10.25 -2.70
N LYS A 315 9.46 -11.44 -2.54
CA LYS A 315 9.00 -12.30 -3.64
C LYS A 315 7.53 -12.09 -3.93
N MET A 316 7.19 -12.17 -5.21
CA MET A 316 5.81 -12.09 -5.67
C MET A 316 5.34 -13.44 -6.19
N PHE A 317 4.12 -13.79 -5.84
CA PHE A 317 3.39 -14.91 -6.38
C PHE A 317 2.30 -14.35 -7.30
N LEU A 318 2.18 -14.86 -8.51
CA LEU A 318 1.18 -14.41 -9.48
C LEU A 318 0.55 -15.58 -10.22
N ILE A 319 -0.76 -15.56 -10.33
CA ILE A 319 -1.53 -16.45 -11.21
C ILE A 319 -2.20 -15.59 -12.26
N ASP A 320 -2.00 -15.94 -13.51
CA ASP A 320 -2.68 -15.33 -14.65
C ASP A 320 -3.80 -16.27 -15.10
N LEU A 321 -5.05 -15.84 -14.91
CA LEU A 321 -6.23 -16.64 -15.23
C LEU A 321 -6.49 -16.73 -16.75
N GLU A 322 -6.04 -15.74 -17.52
CA GLU A 322 -6.17 -15.78 -18.98
C GLU A 322 -5.17 -16.76 -19.60
N GLN A 323 -3.95 -16.84 -19.03
CA GLN A 323 -2.96 -17.84 -19.43
C GLN A 323 -3.18 -19.21 -18.75
N GLY A 324 -3.98 -19.29 -17.70
CA GLY A 324 -4.25 -20.51 -16.95
C GLY A 324 -3.02 -21.07 -16.24
N ARG A 325 -2.09 -20.21 -15.77
CA ARG A 325 -0.85 -20.66 -15.15
C ARG A 325 -0.34 -19.74 -14.05
N MET A 326 0.51 -20.31 -13.21
CA MET A 326 1.36 -19.54 -12.28
C MET A 326 2.55 -18.96 -13.03
N ILE A 327 2.86 -17.69 -12.70
CA ILE A 327 4.07 -16.99 -13.14
C ILE A 327 4.98 -16.87 -11.91
N ASN A 328 6.18 -17.42 -11.99
CA ASN A 328 7.12 -17.35 -10.89
C ASN A 328 7.75 -15.96 -10.78
N ASP A 329 8.28 -15.64 -9.60
CA ASP A 329 8.86 -14.33 -9.27
C ASP A 329 9.96 -13.90 -10.26
N GLU A 330 10.84 -14.83 -10.64
CA GLU A 330 11.96 -14.50 -11.52
C GLU A 330 11.50 -14.18 -12.94
N GLU A 331 10.59 -14.98 -13.50
CA GLU A 331 9.99 -14.74 -14.80
C GLU A 331 9.25 -13.40 -14.83
N LEU A 332 8.43 -13.13 -13.81
CA LEU A 332 7.66 -11.91 -13.70
C LEU A 332 8.57 -10.68 -13.66
N LYS A 333 9.55 -10.69 -12.76
CA LYS A 333 10.45 -9.56 -12.55
C LYS A 333 11.38 -9.34 -13.72
N ALA A 334 11.90 -10.42 -14.31
CA ALA A 334 12.70 -10.33 -15.54
C ALA A 334 11.87 -9.78 -16.70
N GLY A 335 10.62 -10.22 -16.86
CA GLY A 335 9.71 -9.71 -17.88
C GLY A 335 9.47 -8.22 -17.75
N LEU A 336 9.14 -7.75 -16.54
CA LEU A 336 8.88 -6.33 -16.25
C LEU A 336 10.15 -5.47 -16.37
N ALA A 337 11.30 -5.95 -15.88
CA ALA A 337 12.57 -5.24 -15.95
C ALA A 337 13.10 -5.10 -17.40
N ASN A 338 12.76 -6.04 -18.27
CA ASN A 338 13.15 -6.01 -19.68
C ASN A 338 12.11 -5.33 -20.61
N ALA A 339 10.92 -5.01 -20.08
CA ALA A 339 9.85 -4.43 -20.90
C ALA A 339 10.20 -3.04 -21.45
N LYS A 340 11.11 -2.31 -20.77
CA LYS A 340 11.52 -0.94 -21.13
C LYS A 340 13.00 -0.73 -20.83
N PRO A 341 13.64 0.27 -21.47
CA PRO A 341 15.06 0.54 -21.28
C PRO A 341 15.34 1.33 -19.99
N TYR A 342 14.99 0.79 -18.84
CA TYR A 342 15.11 1.48 -17.55
C TYR A 342 16.53 1.92 -17.23
N THR A 343 17.55 1.16 -17.65
CA THR A 343 18.96 1.53 -17.46
C THR A 343 19.26 2.88 -18.11
N GLN A 344 18.79 3.09 -19.36
CA GLN A 344 18.97 4.35 -20.06
C GLN A 344 18.12 5.48 -19.43
N TRP A 345 16.90 5.14 -19.02
CA TRP A 345 16.00 6.12 -18.40
C TRP A 345 16.54 6.64 -17.07
N ILE A 346 17.14 5.77 -16.25
CA ILE A 346 17.72 6.19 -14.96
C ILE A 346 18.97 7.05 -15.16
N GLU A 347 19.78 6.81 -16.20
CA GLU A 347 20.90 7.65 -16.53
C GLU A 347 20.47 9.09 -16.86
N ASN A 348 19.34 9.24 -17.55
CA ASN A 348 18.77 10.55 -17.91
C ASN A 348 18.05 11.23 -16.73
N LEU A 349 17.54 10.44 -15.78
CA LEU A 349 16.77 10.94 -14.64
C LEU A 349 17.64 11.40 -13.48
N ARG A 350 18.79 10.77 -13.26
CA ARG A 350 19.52 10.81 -12.01
C ARG A 350 20.88 11.45 -12.14
N TYR A 351 21.14 12.46 -11.30
CA TYR A 351 22.45 13.00 -11.07
C TYR A 351 22.84 12.80 -9.61
N LYS A 352 24.02 12.25 -9.35
CA LYS A 352 24.48 11.97 -7.99
C LYS A 352 25.26 13.15 -7.41
N LEU A 353 25.03 13.47 -6.13
CA LEU A 353 25.69 14.56 -5.43
C LEU A 353 27.22 14.41 -5.37
N ASP A 354 27.72 13.18 -5.33
CA ASP A 354 29.14 12.88 -5.33
C ASP A 354 29.85 13.24 -6.65
N ARG A 355 29.09 13.38 -7.75
CA ARG A 355 29.60 13.81 -9.06
C ARG A 355 29.70 15.32 -9.22
N ILE A 356 29.18 16.09 -8.27
CA ILE A 356 29.31 17.54 -8.26
C ILE A 356 30.67 17.89 -7.68
N ASP A 357 31.42 18.78 -8.37
CA ASP A 357 32.72 19.22 -7.92
C ASP A 357 32.65 19.83 -6.53
N ALA A 358 33.69 19.56 -5.73
CA ALA A 358 33.78 20.10 -4.39
C ALA A 358 33.89 21.62 -4.44
N VAL A 359 33.04 22.30 -3.66
CA VAL A 359 33.11 23.74 -3.41
C VAL A 359 33.61 23.91 -2.00
N SER A 360 34.81 24.45 -1.85
CA SER A 360 35.37 24.73 -0.51
C SER A 360 34.71 25.99 0.05
N GLU A 361 33.75 25.82 0.96
CA GLU A 361 33.31 26.89 1.85
C GLU A 361 33.97 26.68 3.20
N ALA A 362 34.75 27.66 3.66
CA ALA A 362 35.31 27.62 5.02
C ALA A 362 34.15 27.61 6.02
N PRO A 363 34.08 26.65 6.94
CA PRO A 363 33.04 26.64 7.97
C PRO A 363 33.13 27.96 8.76
N ALA A 364 31.94 28.56 8.99
CA ALA A 364 31.89 29.76 9.83
C ALA A 364 32.43 29.43 11.23
N PRO A 365 33.28 30.30 11.82
CA PRO A 365 33.74 30.05 13.18
C PRO A 365 32.57 29.99 14.15
N PHE A 366 32.54 28.94 14.96
CA PHE A 366 31.51 28.72 15.97
C PHE A 366 31.86 29.46 17.27
N ASP A 367 31.49 30.72 17.37
CA ASP A 367 31.46 31.42 18.64
C ASP A 367 30.11 31.13 19.33
N GLY A 368 30.13 30.70 20.61
CA GLY A 368 28.93 30.44 21.37
C GLY A 368 28.37 29.01 21.23
N LEU A 369 29.22 27.98 21.09
CA LEU A 369 28.82 26.59 20.99
C LEU A 369 27.88 26.16 22.13
N LEU A 370 28.13 26.61 23.36
CA LEU A 370 27.30 26.27 24.53
C LEU A 370 25.87 26.84 24.37
N ASP A 371 25.76 28.08 23.94
CA ASP A 371 24.46 28.73 23.71
C ASP A 371 23.68 28.02 22.63
N MET A 372 24.35 27.57 21.57
CA MET A 372 23.73 26.78 20.53
C MET A 372 23.27 25.40 21.01
N GLN A 373 24.12 24.71 21.78
CA GLN A 373 23.73 23.42 22.37
C GLN A 373 22.50 23.58 23.25
N GLN A 374 22.42 24.62 24.07
CA GLN A 374 21.27 24.94 24.90
C GLN A 374 20.04 25.30 24.06
N ALA A 375 20.20 26.10 23.01
CA ALA A 375 19.12 26.49 22.11
C ALA A 375 18.51 25.29 21.39
N PHE A 376 19.31 24.29 21.06
CA PHE A 376 18.84 23.01 20.45
C PHE A 376 18.47 21.95 21.48
N GLY A 377 18.53 22.26 22.77
CA GLY A 377 18.09 21.36 23.86
C GLY A 377 19.06 20.21 24.18
N TYR A 378 20.33 20.30 23.78
CA TYR A 378 21.31 19.28 24.11
C TYR A 378 21.78 19.41 25.56
N SER A 379 21.61 18.37 26.33
CA SER A 379 22.18 18.24 27.68
C SER A 379 23.60 17.71 27.62
N GLN A 380 24.33 17.87 28.73
CA GLN A 380 25.67 17.26 28.87
C GLN A 380 25.64 15.74 28.82
N GLU A 381 24.52 15.13 29.23
CA GLU A 381 24.29 13.69 29.13
C GLU A 381 24.12 13.25 27.68
N ASP A 382 23.34 14.00 26.88
CA ASP A 382 23.18 13.72 25.45
C ASP A 382 24.52 13.74 24.73
N ILE A 383 25.35 14.75 25.03
CA ILE A 383 26.68 14.88 24.42
C ILE A 383 27.57 13.72 24.85
N LYS A 384 27.65 13.43 26.15
CA LYS A 384 28.56 12.43 26.69
C LYS A 384 28.16 10.99 26.41
N PHE A 385 26.89 10.67 26.57
CA PHE A 385 26.43 9.28 26.53
C PHE A 385 25.75 8.87 25.21
N LEU A 386 25.31 9.83 24.41
CA LEU A 386 24.70 9.55 23.10
C LEU A 386 25.63 9.95 21.95
N MET A 387 26.00 11.23 21.87
CA MET A 387 26.75 11.74 20.71
C MET A 387 28.21 11.30 20.69
N SER A 388 28.91 11.34 21.86
CA SER A 388 30.32 10.99 21.88
C SER A 388 30.63 9.55 21.49
N PRO A 389 29.90 8.52 21.92
CA PRO A 389 30.08 7.15 21.42
C PRO A 389 29.83 7.02 19.92
N MET A 390 28.79 7.69 19.40
CA MET A 390 28.50 7.67 17.96
C MET A 390 29.62 8.31 17.15
N ALA A 391 30.12 9.45 17.61
CA ALA A 391 31.22 10.16 16.94
C ALA A 391 32.56 9.40 17.02
N ALA A 392 32.84 8.76 18.15
CA ALA A 392 34.12 8.09 18.38
C ALA A 392 34.20 6.71 17.71
N ASN A 393 33.08 5.93 17.73
CA ASN A 393 33.07 4.53 17.35
C ASN A 393 32.30 4.27 16.05
N GLY A 394 31.50 5.21 15.56
CA GLY A 394 30.59 5.00 14.43
C GLY A 394 29.44 4.03 14.73
N GLU A 395 29.13 3.86 16.01
CA GLU A 395 28.10 2.93 16.49
C GLU A 395 27.00 3.69 17.23
N GLU A 396 25.80 3.15 17.22
CA GLU A 396 24.71 3.69 18.02
C GLU A 396 25.03 3.56 19.52
N ALA A 397 24.68 4.57 20.29
CA ALA A 397 24.87 4.55 21.74
C ALA A 397 23.99 3.47 22.37
N LEU A 398 24.61 2.53 23.07
CA LEU A 398 23.92 1.47 23.79
C LEU A 398 23.62 1.92 25.23
N GLY A 399 22.37 1.83 25.63
CA GLY A 399 21.90 2.06 26.97
C GLY A 399 21.18 0.86 27.52
N SER A 400 21.25 0.64 28.85
CA SER A 400 20.42 -0.36 29.48
C SER A 400 19.00 0.15 29.69
N MET A 401 18.03 -0.50 29.06
CA MET A 401 16.61 -0.26 29.29
C MET A 401 16.02 -1.20 30.35
N GLY A 402 16.82 -2.08 30.89
CA GLY A 402 16.45 -3.11 31.85
C GLY A 402 16.84 -2.74 33.29
N ASN A 403 16.40 -3.56 34.19
CA ASN A 403 16.77 -3.53 35.60
C ASN A 403 17.51 -4.85 35.92
N ASP A 404 18.80 -4.75 36.26
CA ASP A 404 19.66 -5.90 36.55
C ASP A 404 19.42 -6.48 37.96
N SER A 405 18.48 -5.91 38.70
CA SER A 405 18.13 -6.46 40.02
C SER A 405 17.59 -7.90 39.89
N PRO A 406 18.06 -8.85 40.67
CA PRO A 406 17.52 -10.21 40.68
C PRO A 406 16.02 -10.25 40.86
N LEU A 407 15.36 -11.26 40.29
CA LEU A 407 13.93 -11.49 40.55
C LEU A 407 13.63 -11.54 42.04
N ALA A 408 12.53 -10.96 42.47
CA ALA A 408 12.14 -10.90 43.89
C ALA A 408 12.09 -12.31 44.54
N VAL A 409 11.70 -13.32 43.77
CA VAL A 409 11.64 -14.73 44.22
C VAL A 409 13.03 -15.30 44.54
N LEU A 410 14.11 -14.73 43.98
CA LEU A 410 15.49 -15.13 44.25
C LEU A 410 16.15 -14.30 45.35
N SER A 411 15.43 -13.33 45.93
CA SER A 411 15.94 -12.47 47.02
C SER A 411 15.77 -13.16 48.36
N ASP A 412 16.80 -13.11 49.21
CA ASP A 412 16.78 -13.51 50.61
C ASP A 412 16.14 -12.45 51.55
N ARG A 413 15.77 -11.30 50.99
CA ARG A 413 15.09 -10.21 51.66
C ARG A 413 13.60 -10.16 51.26
N SER A 414 12.76 -9.82 52.25
CA SER A 414 11.33 -9.56 51.97
C SER A 414 11.19 -8.41 50.99
N LYS A 415 10.42 -8.64 49.94
CA LYS A 415 10.10 -7.65 48.91
C LYS A 415 8.59 -7.30 48.94
N PRO A 416 8.18 -6.10 48.54
CA PRO A 416 6.78 -5.79 48.31
C PRO A 416 6.13 -6.75 47.29
N LEU A 417 4.88 -7.11 47.48
CA LEU A 417 4.17 -8.09 46.67
C LEU A 417 4.24 -7.81 45.16
N TYR A 418 4.13 -6.55 44.73
CA TYR A 418 4.17 -6.19 43.34
C TYR A 418 5.52 -6.51 42.64
N ASN A 419 6.65 -6.58 43.40
CA ASN A 419 7.95 -6.92 42.85
C ASN A 419 8.03 -8.39 42.36
N TYR A 420 7.18 -9.27 42.89
CA TYR A 420 7.13 -10.68 42.48
C TYR A 420 6.45 -10.85 41.10
N PHE A 421 5.70 -9.85 40.62
CA PHE A 421 5.00 -9.86 39.35
C PHE A 421 5.63 -8.90 38.32
N LYS A 422 6.69 -8.21 38.71
CA LYS A 422 7.39 -7.27 37.84
C LYS A 422 8.33 -8.00 36.88
N GLN A 423 8.23 -7.74 35.57
CA GLN A 423 9.24 -8.14 34.61
C GLN A 423 10.52 -7.30 34.78
N LEU A 424 11.68 -7.95 34.75
CA LEU A 424 12.98 -7.31 34.93
C LEU A 424 13.74 -7.12 33.61
N PHE A 425 13.14 -7.46 32.51
CA PHE A 425 13.71 -7.22 31.17
C PHE A 425 12.75 -6.43 30.32
N ALA A 426 13.31 -5.61 29.42
CA ALA A 426 12.52 -4.93 28.42
C ALA A 426 12.10 -5.96 27.34
N GLN A 427 10.81 -6.01 27.08
CA GLN A 427 10.28 -6.80 25.98
C GLN A 427 10.04 -5.89 24.80
N VAL A 428 10.72 -6.16 23.68
CA VAL A 428 10.53 -5.44 22.44
C VAL A 428 9.36 -6.07 21.70
N THR A 429 8.31 -5.30 21.46
CA THR A 429 7.10 -5.77 20.74
C THR A 429 7.35 -5.96 19.26
N ASN A 430 8.21 -5.11 18.65
CA ASN A 430 8.69 -5.23 17.30
C ASN A 430 10.22 -5.34 17.36
N PRO A 431 10.78 -6.56 17.39
CA PRO A 431 12.23 -6.72 17.47
C PRO A 431 12.87 -6.03 16.27
N PRO A 432 13.96 -5.28 16.47
CA PRO A 432 14.67 -4.64 15.38
C PRO A 432 15.18 -5.69 14.39
N ILE A 433 15.24 -5.30 13.14
CA ILE A 433 15.95 -6.08 12.12
C ILE A 433 17.43 -6.05 12.52
N ASP A 434 18.12 -7.17 12.39
CA ASP A 434 19.56 -7.19 12.67
C ASP A 434 20.33 -6.24 11.75
N PRO A 435 21.49 -5.69 12.19
CA PRO A 435 22.21 -4.67 11.43
C PRO A 435 22.65 -5.11 10.02
N ILE A 436 22.92 -6.39 9.83
CA ILE A 436 23.34 -6.92 8.52
C ILE A 436 22.14 -6.90 7.57
N ARG A 437 20.99 -7.35 8.04
CA ARG A 437 19.75 -7.35 7.26
C ARG A 437 19.23 -5.94 7.02
N GLU A 438 19.35 -5.05 8.00
CA GLU A 438 18.95 -3.66 7.90
C GLU A 438 19.71 -2.93 6.79
N ALA A 439 21.01 -3.17 6.64
CA ALA A 439 21.80 -2.59 5.57
C ALA A 439 21.29 -2.96 4.16
N ILE A 440 20.65 -4.12 4.01
CA ILE A 440 20.08 -4.57 2.73
C ILE A 440 18.69 -3.99 2.50
N VAL A 441 17.85 -3.94 3.54
CA VAL A 441 16.41 -3.65 3.39
C VAL A 441 16.04 -2.19 3.63
N MET A 442 16.89 -1.42 4.31
CA MET A 442 16.65 0.00 4.60
C MET A 442 17.37 0.90 3.60
N SER A 443 16.78 2.02 3.28
CA SER A 443 17.37 3.03 2.41
C SER A 443 17.13 4.42 2.96
N LEU A 444 18.17 5.26 2.91
CA LEU A 444 18.12 6.68 3.25
C LEU A 444 18.19 7.56 1.99
N VAL A 445 18.32 6.96 0.81
CA VAL A 445 18.42 7.70 -0.45
C VAL A 445 17.24 8.64 -0.61
N SER A 446 17.53 9.88 -0.94
CA SER A 446 16.55 10.91 -1.18
C SER A 446 16.76 11.55 -2.55
N PHE A 447 15.68 11.96 -3.19
CA PHE A 447 15.72 12.63 -4.48
C PHE A 447 15.24 14.08 -4.35
N ILE A 448 16.07 15.02 -4.80
CA ILE A 448 15.78 16.46 -4.83
C ILE A 448 15.47 16.87 -6.27
N GLY A 449 14.49 17.74 -6.46
CA GLY A 449 14.07 18.23 -7.76
C GLY A 449 12.64 17.82 -8.16
N PRO A 450 12.19 18.24 -9.35
CA PRO A 450 10.83 17.96 -9.81
C PRO A 450 10.61 16.45 -9.97
N LYS A 451 9.42 15.98 -9.55
CA LYS A 451 9.07 14.57 -9.70
C LYS A 451 8.61 14.28 -11.13
N PRO A 452 8.98 13.12 -11.69
CA PRO A 452 8.42 12.65 -12.94
C PRO A 452 6.90 12.49 -12.84
N ASN A 453 6.23 12.53 -13.99
CA ASN A 453 4.79 12.26 -14.05
C ASN A 453 4.50 10.78 -13.77
N LEU A 454 3.91 10.50 -12.62
CA LEU A 454 3.64 9.13 -12.17
C LEU A 454 2.76 8.32 -13.14
N LEU A 455 1.85 8.96 -13.86
CA LEU A 455 0.86 8.30 -14.72
C LEU A 455 1.25 8.24 -16.21
N ASP A 456 2.42 8.74 -16.56
CA ASP A 456 2.99 8.57 -17.90
C ASP A 456 3.93 7.37 -17.93
N ILE A 457 3.37 6.21 -18.19
CA ILE A 457 4.10 4.93 -18.18
C ILE A 457 5.18 4.81 -19.28
N ASN A 458 5.21 5.75 -20.23
CA ASN A 458 6.16 5.78 -21.34
C ASN A 458 7.04 7.02 -21.33
N GLN A 459 7.16 7.70 -20.20
CA GLN A 459 7.96 8.92 -20.08
C GLN A 459 9.44 8.63 -20.34
N VAL A 460 9.88 8.96 -21.56
CA VAL A 460 11.24 8.67 -22.05
C VAL A 460 12.27 9.66 -21.47
N ASN A 461 11.86 10.91 -21.27
CA ASN A 461 12.72 11.98 -20.76
C ASN A 461 12.11 12.58 -19.50
N PRO A 462 12.18 11.88 -18.35
CA PRO A 462 11.73 12.43 -17.08
C PRO A 462 12.65 13.60 -16.67
N PRO A 463 12.13 14.56 -15.87
CA PRO A 463 12.96 15.63 -15.36
C PRO A 463 14.10 15.08 -14.52
N MET A 464 15.32 15.62 -14.71
CA MET A 464 16.49 15.21 -13.96
C MET A 464 16.33 15.52 -12.46
N ARG A 465 16.74 14.59 -11.63
CA ARG A 465 16.71 14.70 -10.17
C ARG A 465 18.07 14.45 -9.56
N LEU A 466 18.39 15.20 -8.51
CA LEU A 466 19.59 14.97 -7.74
C LEU A 466 19.34 13.87 -6.70
N GLU A 467 20.15 12.83 -6.75
CA GLU A 467 20.19 11.77 -5.75
C GLU A 467 21.20 12.14 -4.66
N VAL A 468 20.76 12.11 -3.42
CA VAL A 468 21.59 12.19 -2.23
C VAL A 468 21.51 10.88 -1.46
N ALA A 469 22.66 10.37 -1.04
CA ALA A 469 22.74 9.05 -0.39
C ALA A 469 22.00 8.99 0.95
N GLN A 470 21.84 10.14 1.60
CA GLN A 470 21.15 10.26 2.89
C GLN A 470 20.62 11.69 3.08
N PRO A 471 19.59 11.89 3.92
CA PRO A 471 18.99 13.21 4.15
C PRO A 471 19.84 14.14 5.03
N VAL A 472 20.82 13.59 5.76
CA VAL A 472 21.78 14.38 6.56
C VAL A 472 22.98 14.71 5.68
N LEU A 473 23.19 15.99 5.43
CA LEU A 473 24.22 16.49 4.52
C LEU A 473 25.32 17.19 5.30
N THR A 474 26.57 17.04 4.83
CA THR A 474 27.69 17.80 5.33
C THR A 474 27.64 19.27 4.85
N PHE A 475 28.46 20.13 5.41
CA PHE A 475 28.62 21.51 4.92
C PHE A 475 29.11 21.54 3.46
N ASP A 476 29.99 20.61 3.10
CA ASP A 476 30.51 20.50 1.72
C ASP A 476 29.40 20.09 0.77
N ASP A 477 28.52 19.13 1.18
CA ASP A 477 27.35 18.73 0.38
C ASP A 477 26.38 19.90 0.21
N MET A 478 26.16 20.69 1.28
CA MET A 478 25.32 21.89 1.20
C MET A 478 25.94 22.97 0.31
N ALA A 479 27.27 23.13 0.31
CA ALA A 479 27.94 24.03 -0.61
C ALA A 479 27.77 23.60 -2.08
N LYS A 480 27.89 22.30 -2.36
CA LYS A 480 27.58 21.75 -3.69
C LYS A 480 26.14 22.06 -4.10
N LEU A 481 25.15 21.85 -3.21
CA LEU A 481 23.75 22.15 -3.50
C LEU A 481 23.49 23.60 -3.79
N ARG A 482 24.09 24.53 -3.06
CA ARG A 482 23.96 25.98 -3.30
C ARG A 482 24.51 26.41 -4.66
N ASN A 483 25.47 25.68 -5.18
CA ASN A 483 26.13 25.97 -6.47
C ASN A 483 25.63 25.08 -7.62
N ILE A 484 24.56 24.30 -7.40
CA ILE A 484 24.04 23.35 -8.40
C ILE A 484 23.58 23.97 -9.71
N HIS A 485 23.24 25.27 -9.71
CA HIS A 485 22.87 26.01 -10.91
C HIS A 485 23.90 25.97 -12.03
N GLN A 486 25.17 25.66 -11.71
CA GLN A 486 26.24 25.47 -12.67
C GLN A 486 26.09 24.17 -13.48
N TYR A 487 25.29 23.23 -13.00
CA TYR A 487 25.09 21.89 -13.57
C TYR A 487 23.67 21.69 -14.15
N THR A 488 22.79 22.68 -13.98
CA THR A 488 21.41 22.64 -14.51
C THR A 488 21.28 23.53 -15.72
N HIS A 489 21.24 22.94 -16.89
CA HIS A 489 20.86 23.58 -18.14
C HIS A 489 19.54 23.05 -18.63
#